data_a69d8b898e28df969b66d40ba4c3a00d
#
_entry.id   a69d8b898e28df969b66d40ba4c3a00d
#
_cell.length_a   1.000
_cell.length_b   1.000
_cell.length_c   1.000
_cell.angle_alpha   90.00
_cell.angle_beta   90.00
_cell.angle_gamma   90.00
#
_symmetry.space_group_name_H-M   'P 1'
#
loop_
_entity.id
_entity.type
_entity.pdbx_description
1 polymer ?
#
loop_
_entity_poly.entity_id
_entity_poly.type
_entity_poly.pdbx_seq_one_letter_code
_entity_poly.pdbx_strand_id
1 'polypeptide(L)'
;MRANLAPEIKGLNTVFLPASRASGKLLLVLHGLGDSSNGYEFLPDFLGFKNLNYLLLNAPDPYFGGRSWFEIDGNPGPGILRSRKLLLDAIHDLGEQGWKAGNIGLFGFSQGALMSMDAGFRAPERLGAIVAISGFVFFLEELTLELGPRAKEIPTLATHGTFDPLLPIDHTRKQITEMRKLGLDIRWKEYAKDHTIEPQREAGDIRAFLRETLHVE
;
A
#
# COMPACT_ATOMS: atom_id res chain seq x y z
N MET A 1 -16.52 16.03 -12.09
CA MET A 1 -15.79 15.24 -11.08
C MET A 1 -16.46 15.39 -9.73
N ARG A 2 -16.85 14.29 -9.06
CA ARG A 2 -17.39 14.32 -7.69
C ARG A 2 -16.22 14.34 -6.69
N ALA A 3 -15.42 15.38 -6.73
CA ALA A 3 -14.07 15.44 -6.12
C ALA A 3 -14.00 15.37 -4.58
N ASN A 4 -15.11 15.30 -3.85
CA ASN A 4 -15.12 15.27 -2.37
C ASN A 4 -16.18 14.34 -1.78
N LEU A 5 -16.74 13.42 -2.56
CA LEU A 5 -17.62 12.38 -2.01
C LEU A 5 -16.79 11.16 -1.65
N ALA A 6 -17.04 10.61 -0.45
CA ALA A 6 -16.43 9.37 -0.04
C ALA A 6 -16.77 8.26 -1.05
N PRO A 7 -15.76 7.53 -1.57
CA PRO A 7 -16.03 6.39 -2.43
C PRO A 7 -16.66 5.26 -1.62
N GLU A 8 -17.55 4.52 -2.24
CA GLU A 8 -18.17 3.33 -1.65
C GLU A 8 -17.37 2.09 -2.07
N ILE A 9 -16.87 1.35 -1.10
CA ILE A 9 -16.10 0.12 -1.30
C ILE A 9 -16.87 -1.06 -0.73
N LYS A 10 -17.16 -2.03 -1.56
CA LYS A 10 -17.85 -3.25 -1.12
C LYS A 10 -16.89 -4.18 -0.38
N GLY A 11 -17.36 -4.75 0.72
CA GLY A 11 -16.62 -5.79 1.44
C GLY A 11 -15.51 -5.28 2.39
N LEU A 12 -15.21 -3.98 2.40
CA LEU A 12 -14.24 -3.37 3.32
C LEU A 12 -14.85 -2.15 4.02
N ASN A 13 -14.60 -2.04 5.32
CA ASN A 13 -14.90 -0.80 6.05
C ASN A 13 -13.79 0.21 5.79
N THR A 14 -14.16 1.43 5.47
CA THR A 14 -13.22 2.48 5.07
C THR A 14 -13.50 3.79 5.78
N VAL A 15 -12.45 4.60 5.96
CA VAL A 15 -12.54 6.00 6.39
C VAL A 15 -11.98 6.88 5.29
N PHE A 16 -12.77 7.82 4.80
CA PHE A 16 -12.34 8.76 3.75
C PHE A 16 -11.95 10.10 4.35
N LEU A 17 -10.74 10.53 4.06
CA LEU A 17 -10.23 11.84 4.44
C LEU A 17 -10.03 12.67 3.15
N PRO A 18 -10.90 13.63 2.87
CA PRO A 18 -10.85 14.41 1.64
C PRO A 18 -9.65 15.36 1.62
N ALA A 19 -9.10 15.59 0.45
CA ALA A 19 -8.09 16.60 0.21
C ALA A 19 -8.65 18.01 0.53
N SER A 20 -7.81 18.87 1.11
CA SER A 20 -8.20 20.28 1.36
C SER A 20 -8.39 21.08 0.06
N ARG A 21 -7.79 20.64 -1.04
CA ARG A 21 -8.01 21.15 -2.40
C ARG A 21 -8.53 20.04 -3.29
N ALA A 22 -9.68 20.24 -3.93
CA ALA A 22 -10.34 19.25 -4.78
C ALA A 22 -9.38 18.60 -5.77
N SER A 23 -9.35 17.26 -5.79
CA SER A 23 -8.41 16.45 -6.57
C SER A 23 -8.99 15.08 -6.91
N GLY A 24 -8.56 14.52 -8.04
CA GLY A 24 -8.79 13.11 -8.38
C GLY A 24 -7.65 12.18 -7.96
N LYS A 25 -6.74 12.61 -7.06
CA LYS A 25 -5.65 11.78 -6.53
C LYS A 25 -6.10 11.11 -5.24
N LEU A 26 -5.81 9.82 -5.10
CA LEU A 26 -6.26 9.00 -3.97
C LEU A 26 -5.12 8.10 -3.48
N LEU A 27 -4.92 8.04 -2.18
CA LEU A 27 -4.03 7.08 -1.53
C LEU A 27 -4.87 6.09 -0.72
N LEU A 28 -4.84 4.82 -1.13
CA LEU A 28 -5.39 3.73 -0.33
C LEU A 28 -4.37 3.35 0.72
N VAL A 29 -4.77 3.37 1.98
CA VAL A 29 -3.89 3.15 3.12
C VAL A 29 -4.23 1.83 3.80
N LEU A 30 -3.24 0.95 3.87
CA LEU A 30 -3.34 -0.39 4.43
C LEU A 30 -2.48 -0.48 5.70
N HIS A 31 -3.13 -0.63 6.84
CA HIS A 31 -2.48 -0.71 8.15
C HIS A 31 -1.74 -2.03 8.39
N GLY A 32 -0.90 -2.07 9.40
CA GLY A 32 -0.23 -3.28 9.90
C GLY A 32 -1.15 -4.16 10.75
N LEU A 33 -0.64 -5.34 11.13
CA LEU A 33 -1.33 -6.28 12.02
C LEU A 33 -1.67 -5.61 13.36
N GLY A 34 -2.90 -5.80 13.81
CA GLY A 34 -3.37 -5.32 15.11
C GLY A 34 -3.74 -3.83 15.16
N ASP A 35 -3.58 -3.12 14.05
CA ASP A 35 -3.97 -1.72 13.89
C ASP A 35 -5.32 -1.61 13.13
N SER A 36 -5.70 -0.40 12.75
CA SER A 36 -6.93 -0.10 12.02
C SER A 36 -6.77 1.20 11.22
N SER A 37 -7.81 1.60 10.51
CA SER A 37 -7.87 2.90 9.83
C SER A 37 -7.55 4.08 10.76
N ASN A 38 -7.97 4.02 12.04
CA ASN A 38 -7.78 5.10 13.01
C ASN A 38 -6.30 5.41 13.27
N GLY A 39 -5.44 4.38 13.24
CA GLY A 39 -4.00 4.54 13.41
C GLY A 39 -3.31 5.33 12.28
N TYR A 40 -4.04 5.61 11.19
CA TYR A 40 -3.50 6.31 10.00
C TYR A 40 -4.19 7.66 9.71
N GLU A 41 -5.08 8.14 10.58
CA GLU A 41 -5.72 9.45 10.42
C GLU A 41 -4.74 10.63 10.47
N PHE A 42 -3.52 10.41 10.98
CA PHE A 42 -2.45 11.41 11.00
C PHE A 42 -1.80 11.65 9.63
N LEU A 43 -1.99 10.77 8.65
CA LEU A 43 -1.27 10.81 7.37
C LEU A 43 -1.42 12.10 6.57
N PRO A 44 -2.60 12.76 6.51
CA PRO A 44 -2.73 14.03 5.80
C PRO A 44 -1.76 15.10 6.33
N ASP A 45 -1.64 15.23 7.65
CA ASP A 45 -0.72 16.18 8.28
C ASP A 45 0.73 15.74 8.14
N PHE A 46 0.99 14.44 8.27
CA PHE A 46 2.32 13.85 8.16
C PHE A 46 2.91 13.99 6.74
N LEU A 47 2.11 13.77 5.70
CA LEU A 47 2.53 13.91 4.31
C LEU A 47 2.39 15.34 3.79
N GLY A 48 1.45 16.13 4.32
CA GLY A 48 1.30 17.57 4.07
C GLY A 48 0.81 17.93 2.66
N PHE A 49 0.19 17.01 1.92
CA PHE A 49 -0.33 17.26 0.58
C PHE A 49 -1.74 17.86 0.63
N LYS A 50 -1.95 18.96 -0.09
CA LYS A 50 -3.25 19.66 -0.14
C LYS A 50 -4.23 19.02 -1.13
N ASN A 51 -3.72 18.32 -2.15
CA ASN A 51 -4.50 17.75 -3.26
C ASN A 51 -4.45 16.20 -3.30
N LEU A 52 -4.27 15.55 -2.15
CA LEU A 52 -4.31 14.10 -2.01
C LEU A 52 -5.47 13.72 -1.08
N ASN A 53 -6.36 12.87 -1.59
CA ASN A 53 -7.40 12.22 -0.78
C ASN A 53 -6.82 10.93 -0.19
N TYR A 54 -7.31 10.53 0.98
CA TYR A 54 -6.90 9.29 1.63
C TYR A 54 -8.13 8.41 1.86
N LEU A 55 -8.02 7.14 1.52
CA LEU A 55 -8.99 6.11 1.83
C LEU A 55 -8.31 5.08 2.74
N LEU A 56 -8.59 5.18 4.02
CA LEU A 56 -8.03 4.31 5.04
C LEU A 56 -8.86 3.04 5.09
N LEU A 57 -8.26 1.90 4.79
CA LEU A 57 -8.94 0.62 4.73
C LEU A 57 -8.80 -0.15 6.05
N ASN A 58 -9.89 -0.73 6.55
CA ASN A 58 -9.82 -1.70 7.63
C ASN A 58 -9.70 -3.11 7.04
N ALA A 59 -8.70 -3.85 7.51
CA ALA A 59 -8.54 -5.26 7.17
C ALA A 59 -9.77 -6.08 7.59
N PRO A 60 -10.07 -7.20 6.90
CA PRO A 60 -11.33 -7.92 7.09
C PRO A 60 -11.48 -8.59 8.46
N ASP A 61 -10.37 -9.09 9.05
CA ASP A 61 -10.44 -9.91 10.26
C ASP A 61 -10.20 -9.12 11.54
N PRO A 62 -10.90 -9.41 12.64
CA PRO A 62 -10.57 -8.86 13.95
C PRO A 62 -9.25 -9.47 14.46
N TYR A 63 -8.44 -8.67 15.18
CA TYR A 63 -7.23 -9.12 15.84
C TYR A 63 -6.92 -8.28 17.08
N PHE A 64 -7.12 -8.84 18.29
CA PHE A 64 -6.82 -8.22 19.61
C PHE A 64 -7.20 -6.73 19.75
N GLY A 65 -8.41 -6.37 19.32
CA GLY A 65 -8.90 -4.98 19.36
C GLY A 65 -8.59 -4.15 18.11
N GLY A 66 -7.71 -4.62 17.24
CA GLY A 66 -7.47 -4.10 15.90
C GLY A 66 -7.92 -5.07 14.82
N ARG A 67 -7.21 -5.08 13.71
CA ARG A 67 -7.54 -5.82 12.50
C ARG A 67 -6.34 -6.54 11.89
N SER A 68 -6.60 -7.54 11.03
CA SER A 68 -5.60 -8.33 10.32
C SER A 68 -6.03 -8.57 8.87
N TRP A 69 -5.08 -8.48 7.95
CA TRP A 69 -5.28 -8.83 6.54
C TRP A 69 -5.25 -10.35 6.33
N PHE A 70 -4.47 -11.06 7.13
CA PHE A 70 -4.32 -12.51 7.09
C PHE A 70 -3.79 -13.05 8.42
N GLU A 71 -4.07 -14.30 8.69
CA GLU A 71 -3.59 -14.98 9.89
C GLU A 71 -2.06 -15.07 9.90
N ILE A 72 -1.44 -14.82 11.06
CA ILE A 72 0.02 -14.98 11.24
C ILE A 72 0.37 -16.35 11.83
N ASP A 73 -0.57 -16.97 12.55
CA ASP A 73 -0.41 -18.30 13.13
C ASP A 73 -0.96 -19.36 12.16
N GLY A 74 -0.10 -20.27 11.71
CA GLY A 74 -0.49 -21.31 10.78
C GLY A 74 -0.22 -20.97 9.30
N ASN A 75 -1.23 -21.11 8.43
CA ASN A 75 -1.09 -20.84 7.00
C ASN A 75 -1.71 -19.49 6.60
N PRO A 76 -0.91 -18.45 6.33
CA PRO A 76 -1.41 -17.13 5.93
C PRO A 76 -2.01 -17.10 4.52
N GLY A 77 -1.69 -18.08 3.67
CA GLY A 77 -2.05 -18.10 2.26
C GLY A 77 -3.52 -17.83 1.96
N PRO A 78 -4.49 -18.56 2.54
CA PRO A 78 -5.91 -18.31 2.30
C PRO A 78 -6.35 -16.88 2.65
N GLY A 79 -5.84 -16.32 3.75
CA GLY A 79 -6.12 -14.94 4.17
C GLY A 79 -5.55 -13.92 3.19
N ILE A 80 -4.32 -14.12 2.71
CA ILE A 80 -3.69 -13.27 1.69
C ILE A 80 -4.50 -13.29 0.39
N LEU A 81 -4.90 -14.46 -0.10
CA LEU A 81 -5.71 -14.59 -1.31
C LEU A 81 -7.07 -13.88 -1.20
N ARG A 82 -7.75 -14.04 -0.05
CA ARG A 82 -9.01 -13.34 0.22
C ARG A 82 -8.79 -11.82 0.24
N SER A 83 -7.80 -11.34 0.97
CA SER A 83 -7.51 -9.91 1.08
C SER A 83 -7.04 -9.30 -0.24
N ARG A 84 -6.27 -10.04 -1.05
CA ARG A 84 -5.96 -9.68 -2.45
C ARG A 84 -7.22 -9.42 -3.25
N LYS A 85 -8.17 -10.37 -3.20
CA LYS A 85 -9.44 -10.21 -3.93
C LYS A 85 -10.18 -8.96 -3.47
N LEU A 86 -10.32 -8.72 -2.18
CA LEU A 86 -10.98 -7.53 -1.64
C LEU A 86 -10.31 -6.23 -2.11
N LEU A 87 -8.98 -6.19 -2.20
CA LEU A 87 -8.24 -5.02 -2.66
C LEU A 87 -8.38 -4.80 -4.17
N LEU A 88 -8.35 -5.87 -4.96
CA LEU A 88 -8.59 -5.78 -6.41
C LEU A 88 -10.03 -5.34 -6.70
N ASP A 89 -11.02 -5.88 -5.97
CA ASP A 89 -12.41 -5.45 -6.05
C ASP A 89 -12.55 -3.96 -5.65
N ALA A 90 -11.85 -3.51 -4.62
CA ALA A 90 -11.86 -2.10 -4.20
C ALA A 90 -11.28 -1.17 -5.28
N ILE A 91 -10.19 -1.57 -5.94
CA ILE A 91 -9.61 -0.82 -7.07
C ILE A 91 -10.61 -0.76 -8.23
N HIS A 92 -11.29 -1.85 -8.51
CA HIS A 92 -12.34 -1.92 -9.53
C HIS A 92 -13.53 -1.00 -9.18
N ASP A 93 -14.07 -1.09 -7.95
CA ASP A 93 -15.17 -0.25 -7.47
C ASP A 93 -14.83 1.26 -7.59
N LEU A 94 -13.58 1.63 -7.30
CA LEU A 94 -13.09 2.99 -7.49
C LEU A 94 -13.11 3.40 -8.97
N GLY A 95 -12.70 2.52 -9.87
CA GLY A 95 -12.74 2.74 -11.30
C GLY A 95 -14.16 3.02 -11.82
N GLU A 96 -15.14 2.22 -11.39
CA GLU A 96 -16.57 2.41 -11.71
C GLU A 96 -17.12 3.75 -11.20
N GLN A 97 -16.56 4.28 -10.10
CA GLN A 97 -16.91 5.58 -9.54
C GLN A 97 -16.14 6.75 -10.18
N GLY A 98 -15.28 6.47 -11.17
CA GLY A 98 -14.56 7.47 -11.95
C GLY A 98 -13.18 7.85 -11.42
N TRP A 99 -12.64 7.12 -10.43
CA TRP A 99 -11.26 7.25 -10.00
C TRP A 99 -10.35 6.57 -11.03
N LYS A 100 -9.43 7.33 -11.61
CA LYS A 100 -8.49 6.78 -12.61
C LYS A 100 -7.40 5.98 -11.91
N ALA A 101 -7.15 4.75 -12.33
CA ALA A 101 -6.12 3.86 -11.73
C ALA A 101 -4.75 4.54 -11.61
N GLY A 102 -4.30 5.26 -12.65
CA GLY A 102 -3.05 6.02 -12.61
C GLY A 102 -2.99 7.18 -11.61
N ASN A 103 -4.11 7.52 -10.96
CA ASN A 103 -4.21 8.50 -9.88
C ASN A 103 -4.39 7.85 -8.50
N ILE A 104 -4.43 6.53 -8.44
CA ILE A 104 -4.55 5.74 -7.20
C ILE A 104 -3.16 5.27 -6.80
N GLY A 105 -2.73 5.62 -5.60
CA GLY A 105 -1.57 5.03 -4.94
C GLY A 105 -1.99 4.05 -3.86
N LEU A 106 -1.14 3.05 -3.58
CA LEU A 106 -1.23 2.20 -2.41
C LEU A 106 -0.15 2.60 -1.41
N PHE A 107 -0.51 2.65 -0.15
CA PHE A 107 0.42 2.90 0.96
C PHE A 107 0.19 1.81 2.01
N GLY A 108 1.19 1.02 2.28
CA GLY A 108 1.07 -0.06 3.25
C GLY A 108 2.23 -0.13 4.22
N PHE A 109 1.92 -0.52 5.45
CA PHE A 109 2.90 -0.82 6.49
C PHE A 109 2.77 -2.29 6.92
N SER A 110 3.88 -3.00 7.08
CA SER A 110 3.93 -4.39 7.58
C SER A 110 3.02 -5.33 6.75
N GLN A 111 1.97 -5.95 7.34
CA GLN A 111 0.97 -6.72 6.58
C GLN A 111 0.37 -5.90 5.44
N GLY A 112 0.07 -4.60 5.67
CA GLY A 112 -0.45 -3.71 4.64
C GLY A 112 0.54 -3.48 3.50
N ALA A 113 1.85 -3.47 3.78
CA ALA A 113 2.88 -3.37 2.75
C ALA A 113 2.93 -4.63 1.87
N LEU A 114 2.85 -5.82 2.48
CA LEU A 114 2.71 -7.08 1.76
C LEU A 114 1.50 -7.02 0.83
N MET A 115 0.34 -6.68 1.37
CA MET A 115 -0.90 -6.62 0.59
C MET A 115 -0.87 -5.57 -0.52
N SER A 116 -0.21 -4.42 -0.29
CA SER A 116 -0.04 -3.37 -1.30
C SER A 116 0.79 -3.86 -2.50
N MET A 117 1.87 -4.58 -2.25
CA MET A 117 2.70 -5.16 -3.32
C MET A 117 1.96 -6.34 -3.98
N ASP A 118 1.36 -7.23 -3.18
CA ASP A 118 0.69 -8.43 -3.67
C ASP A 118 -0.50 -8.12 -4.59
N ALA A 119 -1.39 -7.23 -4.17
CA ALA A 119 -2.53 -6.80 -4.99
C ALA A 119 -2.11 -5.80 -6.08
N GLY A 120 -1.23 -4.85 -5.76
CA GLY A 120 -0.84 -3.79 -6.68
C GLY A 120 -0.14 -4.31 -7.93
N PHE A 121 0.79 -5.28 -7.79
CA PHE A 121 1.46 -5.88 -8.95
C PHE A 121 0.58 -6.85 -9.76
N ARG A 122 -0.59 -7.22 -9.24
CA ARG A 122 -1.59 -8.02 -9.94
C ARG A 122 -2.75 -7.19 -10.49
N ALA A 123 -2.76 -5.88 -10.22
CA ALA A 123 -3.81 -5.01 -10.72
C ALA A 123 -3.88 -5.04 -12.25
N PRO A 124 -5.11 -5.08 -12.83
CA PRO A 124 -5.29 -5.10 -14.29
C PRO A 124 -4.84 -3.80 -14.95
N GLU A 125 -4.89 -2.70 -14.22
CA GLU A 125 -4.49 -1.38 -14.71
C GLU A 125 -3.23 -0.88 -13.99
N ARG A 126 -2.51 0.05 -14.63
CA ARG A 126 -1.37 0.72 -14.03
C ARG A 126 -1.83 1.63 -12.89
N LEU A 127 -1.45 1.31 -11.67
CA LEU A 127 -1.62 2.22 -10.53
C LEU A 127 -0.60 3.37 -10.57
N GLY A 128 -0.92 4.45 -9.88
CA GLY A 128 -0.08 5.63 -9.83
C GLY A 128 1.21 5.45 -9.04
N ALA A 129 1.15 4.71 -7.92
CA ALA A 129 2.29 4.44 -7.05
C ALA A 129 2.02 3.27 -6.09
N ILE A 130 3.09 2.64 -5.59
CA ILE A 130 3.06 1.77 -4.40
C ILE A 130 4.11 2.27 -3.42
N VAL A 131 3.73 2.49 -2.15
CA VAL A 131 4.62 2.71 -1.02
C VAL A 131 4.48 1.53 -0.08
N ALA A 132 5.53 0.73 0.09
CA ALA A 132 5.55 -0.46 0.91
C ALA A 132 6.62 -0.34 2.01
N ILE A 133 6.18 -0.20 3.26
CA ILE A 133 7.05 0.06 4.41
C ILE A 133 7.15 -1.18 5.28
N SER A 134 8.35 -1.70 5.50
CA SER A 134 8.65 -2.84 6.36
C SER A 134 7.75 -4.06 6.06
N GLY A 135 7.65 -4.42 4.76
CA GLY A 135 6.89 -5.59 4.28
C GLY A 135 7.77 -6.60 3.57
N PHE A 136 7.14 -7.63 3.05
CA PHE A 136 7.75 -8.68 2.23
C PHE A 136 6.75 -9.21 1.21
N VAL A 137 7.12 -10.16 0.35
CA VAL A 137 6.20 -10.83 -0.58
C VAL A 137 6.07 -12.29 -0.19
N PHE A 138 4.85 -12.76 0.07
CA PHE A 138 4.61 -14.14 0.47
C PHE A 138 4.62 -15.09 -0.74
N PHE A 139 3.89 -14.74 -1.78
CA PHE A 139 3.76 -15.53 -3.01
C PHE A 139 4.70 -15.01 -4.12
N LEU A 140 6.01 -15.03 -3.89
CA LEU A 140 6.96 -14.47 -4.85
C LEU A 140 7.04 -15.29 -6.15
N GLU A 141 6.98 -16.62 -6.07
CA GLU A 141 7.01 -17.49 -7.25
C GLU A 141 5.76 -17.33 -8.08
N GLU A 142 4.59 -17.35 -7.45
CA GLU A 142 3.30 -17.12 -8.11
C GLU A 142 3.19 -15.72 -8.70
N LEU A 143 3.75 -14.71 -8.01
CA LEU A 143 3.77 -13.34 -8.53
C LEU A 143 4.44 -13.27 -9.89
N THR A 144 5.49 -14.07 -10.13
CA THR A 144 6.19 -14.07 -11.43
C THR A 144 5.28 -14.49 -12.60
N LEU A 145 4.27 -15.31 -12.30
CA LEU A 145 3.31 -15.85 -13.28
C LEU A 145 2.03 -15.00 -13.36
N GLU A 146 1.74 -14.23 -12.32
CA GLU A 146 0.47 -13.53 -12.12
C GLU A 146 0.61 -12.00 -12.20
N LEU A 147 1.74 -11.48 -12.68
CA LEU A 147 1.91 -10.05 -12.87
C LEU A 147 0.82 -9.47 -13.76
N GLY A 148 0.20 -8.41 -13.30
CA GLY A 148 -0.72 -7.62 -14.11
C GLY A 148 -0.03 -7.09 -15.38
N PRO A 149 -0.79 -6.83 -16.46
CA PRO A 149 -0.20 -6.49 -17.77
C PRO A 149 0.65 -5.22 -17.76
N ARG A 150 0.45 -4.36 -16.76
CA ARG A 150 1.18 -3.10 -16.59
C ARG A 150 1.95 -2.99 -15.27
N ALA A 151 2.18 -4.11 -14.57
CA ALA A 151 2.86 -4.15 -13.28
C ALA A 151 4.24 -3.49 -13.31
N LYS A 152 5.00 -3.69 -14.40
CA LYS A 152 6.36 -3.14 -14.59
C LYS A 152 6.40 -1.62 -14.71
N GLU A 153 5.27 -1.00 -14.98
CA GLU A 153 5.13 0.45 -15.12
C GLU A 153 4.70 1.13 -13.82
N ILE A 154 4.42 0.36 -12.76
CA ILE A 154 3.96 0.90 -11.47
C ILE A 154 5.19 1.32 -10.65
N PRO A 155 5.44 2.62 -10.47
CA PRO A 155 6.54 3.07 -9.63
C PRO A 155 6.29 2.63 -8.19
N THR A 156 7.29 2.00 -7.59
CA THR A 156 7.20 1.46 -6.23
C THR A 156 8.36 1.97 -5.38
N LEU A 157 8.05 2.46 -4.19
CA LEU A 157 9.01 2.72 -3.12
C LEU A 157 8.84 1.66 -2.05
N ALA A 158 9.84 0.80 -1.87
CA ALA A 158 9.90 -0.16 -0.78
C ALA A 158 10.97 0.29 0.22
N THR A 159 10.61 0.33 1.50
CA THR A 159 11.49 0.77 2.58
C THR A 159 11.55 -0.25 3.71
N HIS A 160 12.68 -0.30 4.44
CA HIS A 160 12.83 -1.25 5.55
C HIS A 160 13.77 -0.73 6.64
N GLY A 161 13.58 -1.21 7.86
CA GLY A 161 14.45 -0.95 8.99
C GLY A 161 15.64 -1.91 9.05
N THR A 162 16.87 -1.40 9.21
CA THR A 162 18.06 -2.26 9.38
C THR A 162 18.11 -2.95 10.75
N PHE A 163 17.29 -2.50 11.72
CA PHE A 163 17.15 -3.08 13.04
C PHE A 163 15.78 -3.70 13.29
N ASP A 164 15.02 -3.98 12.21
CA ASP A 164 13.69 -4.59 12.29
C ASP A 164 13.77 -5.98 12.92
N PRO A 165 13.22 -6.19 14.15
CA PRO A 165 13.31 -7.46 14.84
C PRO A 165 12.21 -8.45 14.42
N LEU A 166 11.15 -7.97 13.73
CA LEU A 166 10.00 -8.78 13.34
C LEU A 166 10.19 -9.35 11.94
N LEU A 167 10.71 -8.54 11.02
CA LEU A 167 10.94 -8.93 9.63
C LEU A 167 12.41 -8.70 9.27
N PRO A 168 13.25 -9.73 9.29
CA PRO A 168 14.67 -9.61 8.98
C PRO A 168 14.90 -9.03 7.58
N ILE A 169 15.59 -7.91 7.50
CA ILE A 169 15.80 -7.13 6.27
C ILE A 169 16.45 -7.94 5.13
N ASP A 170 17.33 -8.88 5.45
CA ASP A 170 18.03 -9.68 4.43
C ASP A 170 17.08 -10.52 3.57
N HIS A 171 15.99 -11.00 4.17
CA HIS A 171 14.95 -11.72 3.43
C HIS A 171 14.27 -10.81 2.43
N THR A 172 13.77 -9.66 2.89
CA THR A 172 13.09 -8.69 2.02
C THR A 172 14.03 -8.14 0.94
N ARG A 173 15.29 -7.83 1.29
CA ARG A 173 16.29 -7.36 0.33
C ARG A 173 16.51 -8.33 -0.85
N LYS A 174 16.56 -9.64 -0.55
CA LYS A 174 16.64 -10.68 -1.59
C LYS A 174 15.40 -10.68 -2.48
N GLN A 175 14.21 -10.62 -1.90
CA GLN A 175 12.95 -10.57 -2.65
C GLN A 175 12.87 -9.34 -3.56
N ILE A 176 13.23 -8.16 -3.06
CA ILE A 176 13.28 -6.93 -3.87
C ILE A 176 14.25 -7.10 -5.06
N THR A 177 15.39 -7.75 -4.83
CA THR A 177 16.36 -8.03 -5.91
C THR A 177 15.75 -8.93 -6.98
N GLU A 178 15.04 -9.99 -6.60
CA GLU A 178 14.37 -10.88 -7.56
C GLU A 178 13.24 -10.16 -8.30
N MET A 179 12.42 -9.38 -7.61
CA MET A 179 11.35 -8.59 -8.24
C MET A 179 11.90 -7.59 -9.27
N ARG A 180 13.04 -6.95 -8.98
CA ARG A 180 13.72 -6.08 -9.95
C ARG A 180 14.21 -6.83 -11.19
N LYS A 181 14.68 -8.08 -11.04
CA LYS A 181 15.06 -8.94 -12.18
C LYS A 181 13.87 -9.25 -13.09
N LEU A 182 12.65 -9.28 -12.54
CA LEU A 182 11.42 -9.40 -13.32
C LEU A 182 11.07 -8.12 -14.10
N GLY A 183 11.80 -7.03 -13.86
CA GLY A 183 11.59 -5.73 -14.51
C GLY A 183 10.62 -4.81 -13.77
N LEU A 184 10.28 -5.10 -12.50
CA LEU A 184 9.45 -4.20 -11.68
C LEU A 184 10.24 -2.94 -11.30
N ASP A 185 9.61 -1.77 -11.42
CA ASP A 185 10.19 -0.46 -11.04
C ASP A 185 10.11 -0.26 -9.52
N ILE A 186 11.08 -0.79 -8.80
CA ILE A 186 11.12 -0.71 -7.33
C ILE A 186 12.35 0.10 -6.88
N ARG A 187 12.12 1.21 -6.18
CA ARG A 187 13.13 1.95 -5.43
C ARG A 187 13.20 1.35 -4.02
N TRP A 188 14.38 0.85 -3.64
CA TRP A 188 14.62 0.28 -2.31
C TRP A 188 15.43 1.22 -1.45
N LYS A 189 14.96 1.50 -0.22
CA LYS A 189 15.66 2.31 0.77
C LYS A 189 15.67 1.66 2.15
N GLU A 190 16.78 1.80 2.85
CA GLU A 190 17.01 1.25 4.18
C GLU A 190 17.26 2.38 5.18
N TYR A 191 16.72 2.25 6.38
CA TYR A 191 16.85 3.23 7.44
C TYR A 191 17.29 2.57 8.74
N ALA A 192 18.03 3.30 9.57
CA ALA A 192 18.42 2.88 10.93
C ALA A 192 17.20 2.97 11.86
N LYS A 193 16.23 2.11 11.68
CA LYS A 193 14.98 2.02 12.45
C LYS A 193 14.63 0.55 12.72
N ASP A 194 13.79 0.34 13.70
CA ASP A 194 13.11 -0.93 13.98
C ASP A 194 11.86 -1.10 13.08
N HIS A 195 10.85 -1.88 13.52
CA HIS A 195 9.59 -2.10 12.80
C HIS A 195 8.62 -0.93 12.97
N THR A 196 8.98 0.23 12.43
CA THR A 196 8.19 1.48 12.52
C THR A 196 8.26 2.28 11.21
N ILE A 197 7.56 3.43 11.17
CA ILE A 197 7.72 4.47 10.13
C ILE A 197 8.62 5.56 10.69
N GLU A 198 9.76 5.82 10.05
CA GLU A 198 10.71 6.84 10.48
C GLU A 198 10.22 8.24 10.07
N PRO A 199 10.04 9.18 11.02
CA PRO A 199 9.29 10.41 10.76
C PRO A 199 10.03 11.50 9.98
N GLN A 200 11.33 11.37 9.78
CA GLN A 200 12.14 12.43 9.17
C GLN A 200 12.59 12.08 7.75
N ARG A 201 13.55 11.16 7.62
CA ARG A 201 14.16 10.81 6.33
C ARG A 201 13.23 9.97 5.48
N GLU A 202 12.67 8.89 6.03
CA GLU A 202 11.74 8.02 5.33
C GLU A 202 10.49 8.78 4.92
N ALA A 203 9.90 9.57 5.82
CA ALA A 203 8.78 10.45 5.50
C ALA A 203 9.12 11.46 4.39
N GLY A 204 10.33 12.03 4.41
CA GLY A 204 10.83 12.91 3.37
C GLY A 204 10.90 12.23 2.00
N ASP A 205 11.42 11.01 1.98
CA ASP A 205 11.55 10.21 0.76
C ASP A 205 10.18 9.77 0.23
N ILE A 206 9.24 9.40 1.10
CA ILE A 206 7.86 9.07 0.74
C ILE A 206 7.17 10.29 0.11
N ARG A 207 7.30 11.47 0.72
CA ARG A 207 6.76 12.72 0.16
C ARG A 207 7.34 13.03 -1.22
N ALA A 208 8.65 12.93 -1.38
CA ALA A 208 9.32 13.16 -2.66
C ALA A 208 8.83 12.19 -3.74
N PHE A 209 8.72 10.90 -3.39
CA PHE A 209 8.25 9.85 -4.28
C PHE A 209 6.79 10.06 -4.72
N LEU A 210 5.88 10.33 -3.77
CA LEU A 210 4.47 10.56 -4.10
C LEU A 210 4.28 11.86 -4.91
N ARG A 211 5.07 12.91 -4.63
CA ARG A 211 5.06 14.14 -5.44
C ARG A 211 5.44 13.86 -6.89
N GLU A 212 6.48 13.07 -7.09
CA GLU A 212 6.96 12.68 -8.43
C GLU A 212 5.93 11.80 -9.17
N THR A 213 5.37 10.79 -8.51
CA THR A 213 4.60 9.74 -9.17
C THR A 213 3.11 10.03 -9.27
N LEU A 214 2.51 10.65 -8.25
CA LEU A 214 1.10 11.04 -8.23
C LEU A 214 0.88 12.53 -8.58
N HIS A 215 1.96 13.32 -8.73
CA HIS A 215 1.89 14.76 -8.99
C HIS A 215 1.03 15.49 -7.94
N VAL A 216 1.30 15.20 -6.66
CA VAL A 216 0.68 15.83 -5.50
C VAL A 216 1.53 16.97 -4.95
N GLU A 217 0.89 17.95 -4.25
CA GLU A 217 1.52 19.18 -3.78
C GLU A 217 0.93 19.69 -2.44
#